data_464d267a40821525802a139137b809ee
#
_entry.id   464d267a40821525802a139137b809ee
#
_cell.length_a   1.000
_cell.length_b   1.000
_cell.length_c   1.000
_cell.angle_alpha   90.00
_cell.angle_beta   90.00
_cell.angle_gamma   90.00
#
_symmetry.space_group_name_H-M   'P 1'
#
loop_
_entity.id
_entity.type
_entity.pdbx_description
1 polymer ?
#
loop_
_entity_poly.entity_id
_entity_poly.type
_entity_poly.pdbx_seq_one_letter_code
_entity_poly.pdbx_strand_id
1 'polypeptide(L)'
;MFNRSNFGLNRIICPSYNIEDFFLLANELKLNYIELRNDLPGKGMTDSLSANEIKKLAKQNNLQICSINALQRFNNPEELRIIKDELIHLSEVAKAINCPAIILCPANSNSDFRSKKEQYQDTVIMLKELASIFTEYNIMGFIEPLGFKSRSLSSVITAMGAIREVGYEGYKIVFDTFHHAIGPDNLEKLRNEYDMNLTGIIHLSAVTVDLSTEEYKDEHRNIDFINDKLKSKKQLEYFANNDYNGIISFEPFARDLQELNKGELKNRINMAIKNLIPIE
;
A
#
# COMPACT_ATOMS: atom_id res chain seq x y z
N MET A 1 -4.87 -14.14 14.90
CA MET A 1 -4.86 -14.90 13.62
C MET A 1 -5.76 -14.17 12.65
N PHE A 2 -5.35 -14.01 11.38
CA PHE A 2 -6.16 -13.29 10.38
C PHE A 2 -7.37 -14.10 9.94
N ASN A 3 -8.42 -13.40 9.57
CA ASN A 3 -9.62 -13.97 8.96
C ASN A 3 -9.98 -13.16 7.70
N ARG A 4 -11.00 -13.57 6.96
CA ARG A 4 -11.38 -12.93 5.68
C ARG A 4 -11.68 -11.43 5.83
N SER A 5 -12.18 -10.99 6.97
CA SER A 5 -12.52 -9.58 7.19
C SER A 5 -11.32 -8.64 7.29
N ASN A 6 -10.10 -9.18 7.47
CA ASN A 6 -8.87 -8.38 7.43
C ASN A 6 -8.44 -8.04 6.00
N PHE A 7 -8.94 -8.77 4.99
CA PHE A 7 -8.48 -8.60 3.62
C PHE A 7 -9.22 -7.50 2.85
N GLY A 8 -8.48 -6.85 1.98
CA GLY A 8 -8.93 -5.85 1.03
C GLY A 8 -8.27 -6.00 -0.34
N LEU A 9 -8.68 -5.16 -1.28
CA LEU A 9 -8.12 -5.09 -2.63
C LEU A 9 -7.60 -3.68 -2.93
N ASN A 10 -6.38 -3.60 -3.44
CA ASN A 10 -5.92 -2.42 -4.14
C ASN A 10 -6.44 -2.47 -5.58
N ARG A 11 -6.92 -1.34 -6.10
CA ARG A 11 -7.54 -1.24 -7.43
C ARG A 11 -6.60 -1.64 -8.58
N ILE A 12 -5.29 -1.72 -8.33
CA ILE A 12 -4.32 -2.19 -9.31
C ILE A 12 -4.56 -3.65 -9.73
N ILE A 13 -5.24 -4.45 -8.92
CA ILE A 13 -5.51 -5.86 -9.24
C ILE A 13 -6.38 -6.04 -10.50
N CYS A 14 -7.21 -5.04 -10.83
CA CYS A 14 -8.08 -5.04 -12.00
C CYS A 14 -8.20 -3.63 -12.61
N PRO A 15 -7.10 -3.08 -13.15
CA PRO A 15 -7.05 -1.68 -13.60
C PRO A 15 -7.99 -1.36 -14.77
N SER A 16 -8.41 -2.38 -15.52
CA SER A 16 -9.38 -2.26 -16.61
C SER A 16 -10.83 -2.08 -16.13
N TYR A 17 -11.17 -2.51 -14.91
CA TYR A 17 -12.54 -2.41 -14.39
C TYR A 17 -12.92 -0.95 -14.11
N ASN A 18 -14.18 -0.60 -14.34
CA ASN A 18 -14.72 0.63 -13.78
C ASN A 18 -14.84 0.50 -12.25
N ILE A 19 -15.05 1.61 -11.57
CA ILE A 19 -15.06 1.61 -10.11
C ILE A 19 -16.22 0.80 -9.53
N GLU A 20 -17.38 0.76 -10.19
CA GLU A 20 -18.55 0.02 -9.77
C GLU A 20 -18.31 -1.50 -9.81
N ASP A 21 -17.70 -1.99 -10.90
CA ASP A 21 -17.30 -3.40 -11.03
C ASP A 21 -16.22 -3.78 -10.02
N PHE A 22 -15.29 -2.89 -9.70
CA PHE A 22 -14.28 -3.11 -8.67
C PHE A 22 -14.90 -3.26 -7.28
N PHE A 23 -15.84 -2.37 -6.91
CA PHE A 23 -16.57 -2.47 -5.63
C PHE A 23 -17.40 -3.76 -5.57
N LEU A 24 -18.10 -4.09 -6.67
CA LEU A 24 -18.89 -5.31 -6.74
C LEU A 24 -18.03 -6.56 -6.59
N LEU A 25 -16.83 -6.60 -7.21
CA LEU A 25 -15.87 -7.70 -7.05
C LEU A 25 -15.48 -7.89 -5.58
N ALA A 26 -15.11 -6.82 -4.88
CA ALA A 26 -14.74 -6.88 -3.46
C ALA A 26 -15.90 -7.35 -2.57
N ASN A 27 -17.12 -6.89 -2.81
CA ASN A 27 -18.32 -7.33 -2.11
C ASN A 27 -18.61 -8.82 -2.36
N GLU A 28 -18.59 -9.27 -3.62
CA GLU A 28 -18.78 -10.69 -3.97
C GLU A 28 -17.74 -11.62 -3.35
N LEU A 29 -16.53 -11.10 -3.08
CA LEU A 29 -15.48 -11.78 -2.34
C LEU A 29 -15.67 -11.73 -0.82
N LYS A 30 -16.67 -10.99 -0.33
CA LYS A 30 -16.93 -10.76 1.10
C LYS A 30 -15.71 -10.12 1.81
N LEU A 31 -15.08 -9.15 1.15
CA LEU A 31 -14.01 -8.35 1.73
C LEU A 31 -14.58 -7.09 2.36
N ASN A 32 -13.83 -6.46 3.27
CA ASN A 32 -14.26 -5.26 3.97
C ASN A 32 -13.59 -3.99 3.45
N TYR A 33 -12.43 -4.12 2.79
CA TYR A 33 -11.58 -2.99 2.48
C TYR A 33 -11.25 -2.91 1.00
N ILE A 34 -11.13 -1.67 0.52
CA ILE A 34 -10.60 -1.37 -0.82
C ILE A 34 -9.68 -0.16 -0.74
N GLU A 35 -8.72 -0.11 -1.65
CA GLU A 35 -7.87 1.04 -1.88
C GLU A 35 -8.13 1.61 -3.28
N LEU A 36 -8.25 2.93 -3.36
CA LEU A 36 -8.35 3.65 -4.62
C LEU A 36 -6.94 4.04 -5.11
N ARG A 37 -6.84 4.33 -6.42
CA ARG A 37 -5.59 4.76 -7.06
C ARG A 37 -5.81 6.00 -7.92
N ASN A 38 -4.82 6.89 -7.90
CA ASN A 38 -4.79 8.10 -8.72
C ASN A 38 -3.89 7.96 -9.96
N ASP A 39 -3.26 6.81 -10.15
CA ASP A 39 -2.24 6.56 -11.18
C ASP A 39 -2.61 5.48 -12.22
N LEU A 40 -3.88 5.07 -12.26
CA LEU A 40 -4.34 4.10 -13.26
C LEU A 40 -4.38 4.72 -14.66
N PRO A 41 -3.78 4.10 -15.68
CA PRO A 41 -3.76 4.62 -17.02
C PRO A 41 -5.16 4.89 -17.59
N GLY A 42 -5.40 6.12 -18.04
CA GLY A 42 -6.66 6.51 -18.68
C GLY A 42 -7.89 6.56 -17.77
N LYS A 43 -7.70 6.45 -16.46
CA LYS A 43 -8.80 6.49 -15.48
C LYS A 43 -8.55 7.53 -14.40
N GLY A 44 -9.63 8.19 -13.99
CA GLY A 44 -9.61 9.00 -12.79
C GLY A 44 -9.74 8.14 -11.53
N MET A 45 -9.36 8.68 -10.38
CA MET A 45 -9.44 7.98 -9.08
C MET A 45 -10.85 7.46 -8.79
N THR A 46 -11.88 8.23 -9.16
CA THR A 46 -13.29 7.93 -8.94
C THR A 46 -14.07 7.65 -10.23
N ASP A 47 -13.40 7.48 -11.38
CA ASP A 47 -14.01 7.35 -12.72
C ASP A 47 -15.07 8.44 -13.01
N SER A 48 -14.84 9.67 -12.53
CA SER A 48 -15.73 10.83 -12.64
C SER A 48 -16.99 10.76 -11.78
N LEU A 49 -17.15 9.76 -10.92
CA LEU A 49 -18.22 9.74 -9.92
C LEU A 49 -17.98 10.82 -8.85
N SER A 50 -19.06 11.46 -8.42
CA SER A 50 -19.02 12.41 -7.31
C SER A 50 -18.70 11.71 -5.98
N ALA A 51 -18.21 12.46 -5.00
CA ALA A 51 -17.94 11.92 -3.67
C ALA A 51 -19.18 11.27 -3.01
N ASN A 52 -20.37 11.79 -3.28
CA ASN A 52 -21.60 11.21 -2.75
C ASN A 52 -21.95 9.88 -3.41
N GLU A 53 -21.71 9.74 -4.70
CA GLU A 53 -21.88 8.47 -5.42
C GLU A 53 -20.88 7.42 -4.94
N ILE A 54 -19.61 7.78 -4.73
CA ILE A 54 -18.59 6.89 -4.16
C ILE A 54 -18.97 6.44 -2.75
N LYS A 55 -19.41 7.36 -1.86
CA LYS A 55 -19.88 6.98 -0.52
C LYS A 55 -21.10 6.06 -0.56
N LYS A 56 -22.04 6.32 -1.46
CA LYS A 56 -23.21 5.46 -1.66
C LYS A 56 -22.81 4.07 -2.15
N LEU A 57 -21.87 4.00 -3.11
CA LEU A 57 -21.37 2.77 -3.66
C LEU A 57 -20.64 1.93 -2.59
N ALA A 58 -19.79 2.55 -1.77
CA ALA A 58 -19.11 1.90 -0.65
C ALA A 58 -20.12 1.32 0.34
N LYS A 59 -21.12 2.12 0.73
CA LYS A 59 -22.18 1.68 1.65
C LYS A 59 -23.02 0.52 1.08
N GLN A 60 -23.41 0.59 -0.19
CA GLN A 60 -24.20 -0.46 -0.85
C GLN A 60 -23.45 -1.79 -0.94
N ASN A 61 -22.12 -1.75 -1.03
CA ASN A 61 -21.26 -2.92 -1.11
C ASN A 61 -20.68 -3.35 0.25
N ASN A 62 -21.03 -2.69 1.35
CA ASN A 62 -20.48 -2.91 2.70
C ASN A 62 -18.94 -2.82 2.73
N LEU A 63 -18.37 -1.85 2.02
CA LEU A 63 -16.94 -1.65 1.90
C LEU A 63 -16.50 -0.36 2.57
N GLN A 64 -15.28 -0.38 3.13
CA GLN A 64 -14.55 0.78 3.58
C GLN A 64 -13.42 1.10 2.60
N ILE A 65 -13.35 2.34 2.13
CA ILE A 65 -12.19 2.83 1.40
C ILE A 65 -11.12 3.12 2.45
N CYS A 66 -10.03 2.35 2.47
CA CYS A 66 -9.04 2.43 3.55
C CYS A 66 -7.85 3.33 3.20
N SER A 67 -7.56 3.53 1.91
CA SER A 67 -6.50 4.43 1.46
C SER A 67 -6.70 4.94 0.03
N ILE A 68 -5.94 5.98 -0.31
CA ILE A 68 -5.66 6.42 -1.68
C ILE A 68 -4.18 6.20 -1.97
N ASN A 69 -3.86 5.45 -3.01
CA ASN A 69 -2.51 5.20 -3.48
C ASN A 69 -2.25 6.03 -4.76
N ALA A 70 -1.32 7.05 -4.83
CA ALA A 70 -0.51 7.53 -3.75
C ALA A 70 -0.01 8.97 -4.02
N LEU A 71 0.47 9.64 -2.97
CA LEU A 71 1.32 10.82 -3.13
C LEU A 71 2.73 10.33 -3.48
N GLN A 72 3.15 10.57 -4.70
CA GLN A 72 4.44 10.13 -5.21
C GLN A 72 5.57 11.10 -4.82
N ARG A 73 6.79 10.58 -4.70
CA ARG A 73 8.02 11.36 -4.46
C ARG A 73 7.95 12.25 -3.20
N PHE A 74 7.17 11.83 -2.19
CA PHE A 74 6.84 12.68 -1.04
C PHE A 74 8.07 13.25 -0.33
N ASN A 75 9.24 12.60 -0.43
CA ASN A 75 10.48 12.97 0.24
C ASN A 75 11.50 13.69 -0.70
N ASN A 76 11.00 14.36 -1.74
CA ASN A 76 11.82 15.22 -2.62
C ASN A 76 11.64 16.70 -2.26
N PRO A 77 12.57 17.34 -1.52
CA PRO A 77 12.42 18.72 -1.09
C PRO A 77 12.46 19.74 -2.24
N GLU A 78 13.06 19.39 -3.38
CA GLU A 78 13.07 20.24 -4.57
C GLU A 78 11.66 20.47 -5.16
N GLU A 79 10.75 19.51 -4.92
CA GLU A 79 9.36 19.55 -5.38
C GLU A 79 8.36 19.91 -4.25
N LEU A 80 8.81 20.42 -3.10
CA LEU A 80 7.98 20.65 -1.91
C LEU A 80 6.64 21.32 -2.23
N ARG A 81 6.64 22.39 -3.05
CA ARG A 81 5.40 23.09 -3.40
C ARG A 81 4.44 22.20 -4.17
N ILE A 82 4.94 21.49 -5.19
CA ILE A 82 4.12 20.60 -6.02
C ILE A 82 3.54 19.49 -5.16
N ILE A 83 4.35 18.89 -4.28
CA ILE A 83 3.95 17.82 -3.38
C ILE A 83 2.88 18.29 -2.39
N LYS A 84 3.00 19.52 -1.86
CA LYS A 84 1.96 20.10 -0.99
C LYS A 84 0.65 20.33 -1.73
N ASP A 85 0.70 20.90 -2.94
CA ASP A 85 -0.49 21.16 -3.75
C ASP A 85 -1.19 19.82 -4.11
N GLU A 86 -0.42 18.77 -4.47
CA GLU A 86 -0.94 17.44 -4.74
C GLU A 86 -1.54 16.78 -3.48
N LEU A 87 -0.87 16.90 -2.33
CA LEU A 87 -1.39 16.37 -1.07
C LEU A 87 -2.70 17.06 -0.66
N ILE A 88 -2.82 18.37 -0.82
CA ILE A 88 -4.06 19.11 -0.54
C ILE A 88 -5.18 18.54 -1.41
N HIS A 89 -4.97 18.42 -2.72
CA HIS A 89 -5.96 17.87 -3.62
C HIS A 89 -6.39 16.44 -3.23
N LEU A 90 -5.42 15.56 -2.95
CA LEU A 90 -5.71 14.19 -2.49
C LEU A 90 -6.47 14.18 -1.17
N SER A 91 -6.14 15.09 -0.24
CA SER A 91 -6.77 15.21 1.07
C SER A 91 -8.22 15.71 0.96
N GLU A 92 -8.51 16.64 0.05
CA GLU A 92 -9.88 17.09 -0.25
C GLU A 92 -10.73 15.91 -0.73
N VAL A 93 -10.22 15.12 -1.68
CA VAL A 93 -10.93 13.94 -2.19
C VAL A 93 -11.10 12.90 -1.09
N ALA A 94 -10.04 12.56 -0.35
CA ALA A 94 -10.07 11.58 0.72
C ALA A 94 -11.12 11.93 1.78
N LYS A 95 -11.13 13.19 2.24
CA LYS A 95 -12.12 13.71 3.18
C LYS A 95 -13.54 13.61 2.61
N ALA A 96 -13.73 13.98 1.35
CA ALA A 96 -15.03 13.96 0.70
C ALA A 96 -15.62 12.55 0.56
N ILE A 97 -14.78 11.52 0.40
CA ILE A 97 -15.21 10.12 0.25
C ILE A 97 -15.10 9.29 1.55
N ASN A 98 -14.75 9.91 2.68
CA ASN A 98 -14.50 9.27 3.97
C ASN A 98 -13.32 8.25 3.94
N CYS A 99 -12.29 8.53 3.17
CA CYS A 99 -11.06 7.74 3.15
C CYS A 99 -10.09 8.26 4.23
N PRO A 100 -9.62 7.41 5.17
CA PRO A 100 -8.84 7.87 6.32
C PRO A 100 -7.35 8.09 6.04
N ALA A 101 -6.82 7.61 4.91
CA ALA A 101 -5.38 7.62 4.70
C ALA A 101 -4.96 7.85 3.25
N ILE A 102 -3.77 8.43 3.07
CA ILE A 102 -3.08 8.57 1.79
C ILE A 102 -1.73 7.84 1.91
N ILE A 103 -1.40 7.00 0.91
CA ILE A 103 -0.10 6.34 0.81
C ILE A 103 0.95 7.35 0.34
N LEU A 104 2.14 7.31 0.93
CA LEU A 104 3.27 8.16 0.63
C LEU A 104 4.40 7.32 0.04
N CYS A 105 4.63 7.40 -1.27
CA CYS A 105 5.70 6.70 -1.96
C CYS A 105 6.94 7.59 -2.08
N PRO A 106 8.16 7.08 -1.77
CA PRO A 106 9.38 7.86 -1.83
C PRO A 106 9.82 8.14 -3.28
N ALA A 107 10.72 9.10 -3.43
CA ALA A 107 11.35 9.40 -4.70
C ALA A 107 12.07 8.17 -5.27
N ASN A 108 11.90 7.97 -6.58
CA ASN A 108 12.49 6.88 -7.33
C ASN A 108 13.23 7.42 -8.55
N SER A 109 14.53 7.56 -8.44
CA SER A 109 15.35 8.03 -9.54
C SER A 109 16.73 7.38 -9.51
N ASN A 110 17.14 6.85 -10.66
CA ASN A 110 18.53 6.38 -10.85
C ASN A 110 19.55 7.55 -10.86
N SER A 111 19.06 8.78 -10.96
CA SER A 111 19.88 10.00 -10.88
C SER A 111 19.80 10.70 -9.51
N ASP A 112 19.26 10.04 -8.50
CA ASP A 112 19.34 10.53 -7.12
C ASP A 112 20.73 10.22 -6.54
N PHE A 113 21.61 11.21 -6.56
CA PHE A 113 22.98 11.10 -6.07
C PHE A 113 23.14 11.47 -4.60
N ARG A 114 22.06 11.77 -3.88
CA ARG A 114 22.09 12.04 -2.44
C ARG A 114 22.59 10.82 -1.68
N SER A 115 23.41 11.05 -0.66
CA SER A 115 23.80 10.00 0.28
C SER A 115 22.57 9.47 1.05
N LYS A 116 22.65 8.27 1.63
CA LYS A 116 21.58 7.72 2.47
C LYS A 116 21.25 8.62 3.67
N LYS A 117 22.24 9.35 4.18
CA LYS A 117 22.04 10.34 5.24
C LYS A 117 21.21 11.53 4.77
N GLU A 118 21.49 12.06 3.59
CA GLU A 118 20.74 13.17 3.01
C GLU A 118 19.30 12.72 2.67
N GLN A 119 19.13 11.55 2.05
CA GLN A 119 17.81 10.96 1.76
C GLN A 119 16.97 10.81 3.04
N TYR A 120 17.57 10.37 4.15
CA TYR A 120 16.91 10.29 5.46
C TYR A 120 16.53 11.67 6.00
N GLN A 121 17.44 12.63 5.97
CA GLN A 121 17.19 14.00 6.44
C GLN A 121 16.07 14.67 5.64
N ASP A 122 16.09 14.53 4.32
CA ASP A 122 15.03 15.04 3.45
C ASP A 122 13.68 14.37 3.75
N THR A 123 13.68 13.07 4.02
CA THR A 123 12.46 12.36 4.46
C THR A 123 11.89 12.98 5.74
N VAL A 124 12.71 13.23 6.75
CA VAL A 124 12.29 13.86 8.01
C VAL A 124 11.77 15.29 7.78
N ILE A 125 12.50 16.09 6.99
CA ILE A 125 12.10 17.45 6.65
C ILE A 125 10.73 17.45 5.96
N MET A 126 10.57 16.64 4.92
CA MET A 126 9.33 16.60 4.16
C MET A 126 8.16 16.10 5.01
N LEU A 127 8.33 15.08 5.83
CA LEU A 127 7.28 14.61 6.74
C LEU A 127 6.87 15.73 7.73
N LYS A 128 7.80 16.52 8.26
CA LYS A 128 7.48 17.70 9.09
C LYS A 128 6.65 18.73 8.32
N GLU A 129 7.04 19.03 7.08
CA GLU A 129 6.35 19.99 6.21
C GLU A 129 4.93 19.55 5.81
N LEU A 130 4.69 18.25 5.68
CA LEU A 130 3.39 17.69 5.27
C LEU A 130 2.44 17.45 6.46
N ALA A 131 2.94 17.35 7.68
CA ALA A 131 2.15 17.01 8.88
C ALA A 131 0.98 17.98 9.13
N SER A 132 1.18 19.29 8.86
CA SER A 132 0.12 20.28 9.03
C SER A 132 -1.09 20.05 8.11
N ILE A 133 -0.87 19.59 6.87
CA ILE A 133 -1.93 19.29 5.90
C ILE A 133 -2.70 18.06 6.38
N PHE A 134 -2.02 16.99 6.79
CA PHE A 134 -2.67 15.80 7.34
C PHE A 134 -3.52 16.13 8.57
N THR A 135 -3.03 17.01 9.45
CA THR A 135 -3.77 17.49 10.62
C THR A 135 -5.02 18.27 10.22
N GLU A 136 -4.92 19.22 9.29
CA GLU A 136 -6.03 20.07 8.82
C GLU A 136 -7.18 19.25 8.23
N TYR A 137 -6.84 18.23 7.44
CA TYR A 137 -7.83 17.38 6.81
C TYR A 137 -8.30 16.21 7.69
N ASN A 138 -7.65 15.98 8.84
CA ASN A 138 -7.87 14.83 9.73
C ASN A 138 -7.72 13.48 8.99
N ILE A 139 -6.61 13.34 8.27
CA ILE A 139 -6.26 12.18 7.45
C ILE A 139 -4.88 11.69 7.87
N MET A 140 -4.61 10.41 7.77
CA MET A 140 -3.30 9.80 8.06
C MET A 140 -2.42 9.72 6.80
N GLY A 141 -1.12 9.80 7.00
CA GLY A 141 -0.12 9.50 5.97
C GLY A 141 0.50 8.11 6.21
N PHE A 142 0.37 7.20 5.26
CA PHE A 142 0.97 5.87 5.34
C PHE A 142 2.22 5.80 4.46
N ILE A 143 3.40 5.77 5.07
CA ILE A 143 4.69 5.76 4.37
C ILE A 143 4.97 4.34 3.88
N GLU A 144 5.17 4.20 2.57
CA GLU A 144 5.51 2.95 1.91
C GLU A 144 6.99 2.95 1.48
N PRO A 145 7.90 2.32 2.24
CA PRO A 145 9.28 2.13 1.79
C PRO A 145 9.32 1.15 0.61
N LEU A 146 9.98 1.54 -0.47
CA LEU A 146 10.04 0.74 -1.69
C LEU A 146 11.42 0.09 -1.84
N GLY A 147 11.50 -1.24 -1.78
CA GLY A 147 12.73 -2.02 -1.64
C GLY A 147 13.74 -1.93 -2.79
N PHE A 148 13.41 -1.29 -3.91
CA PHE A 148 14.33 -1.13 -5.04
C PHE A 148 15.55 -0.25 -4.69
N LYS A 149 16.72 -0.57 -5.25
CA LYS A 149 17.97 0.17 -5.04
C LYS A 149 17.90 1.66 -5.44
N SER A 150 17.06 1.98 -6.43
CA SER A 150 16.86 3.35 -6.93
C SER A 150 15.97 4.21 -6.04
N ARG A 151 15.44 3.68 -4.93
CA ARG A 151 14.53 4.42 -4.05
C ARG A 151 15.30 5.17 -2.95
N SER A 152 14.84 6.37 -2.66
CA SER A 152 15.40 7.20 -1.60
C SER A 152 15.07 6.69 -0.19
N LEU A 153 14.01 5.87 -0.05
CA LEU A 153 13.61 5.22 1.21
C LEU A 153 13.20 3.78 0.91
N SER A 154 14.03 2.80 1.29
CA SER A 154 13.83 1.38 0.99
C SER A 154 13.73 0.49 2.22
N SER A 155 13.92 1.02 3.42
CA SER A 155 13.92 0.30 4.69
C SER A 155 12.72 0.72 5.54
N VAL A 156 11.93 -0.25 6.00
CA VAL A 156 10.82 0.02 6.93
C VAL A 156 11.34 0.52 8.29
N ILE A 157 12.50 0.02 8.74
CA ILE A 157 13.12 0.47 9.99
C ILE A 157 13.59 1.92 9.88
N THR A 158 14.18 2.29 8.73
CA THR A 158 14.58 3.68 8.47
C THR A 158 13.36 4.62 8.43
N ALA A 159 12.26 4.18 7.79
CA ALA A 159 11.02 4.95 7.75
C ALA A 159 10.41 5.15 9.15
N MET A 160 10.41 4.11 9.98
CA MET A 160 9.97 4.22 11.38
C MET A 160 10.84 5.18 12.18
N GLY A 161 12.15 5.17 11.96
CA GLY A 161 13.07 6.16 12.54
C GLY A 161 12.66 7.59 12.20
N ALA A 162 12.36 7.86 10.93
CA ALA A 162 11.90 9.17 10.48
C ALA A 162 10.54 9.57 11.09
N ILE A 163 9.58 8.65 11.17
CA ILE A 163 8.28 8.89 11.82
C ILE A 163 8.48 9.30 13.29
N ARG A 164 9.32 8.56 14.03
CA ARG A 164 9.60 8.85 15.43
C ARG A 164 10.30 10.19 15.63
N GLU A 165 11.24 10.54 14.74
CA GLU A 165 11.93 11.84 14.79
C GLU A 165 11.00 13.02 14.49
N VAL A 166 10.02 12.83 13.61
CA VAL A 166 8.99 13.84 13.32
C VAL A 166 8.01 13.99 14.49
N GLY A 167 7.65 12.89 15.16
CA GLY A 167 6.76 12.90 16.32
C GLY A 167 5.29 13.20 16.00
N TYR A 168 4.86 13.06 14.74
CA TYR A 168 3.46 13.23 14.34
C TYR A 168 2.73 11.89 14.36
N GLU A 169 1.70 11.75 15.20
CA GLU A 169 0.98 10.49 15.43
C GLU A 169 0.15 10.00 14.22
N GLY A 170 -0.15 10.90 13.28
CA GLY A 170 -0.90 10.58 12.06
C GLY A 170 -0.09 9.81 11.01
N TYR A 171 1.21 9.58 11.23
CA TYR A 171 2.02 8.77 10.32
C TYR A 171 2.06 7.30 10.73
N LYS A 172 1.90 6.43 9.74
CA LYS A 172 2.02 4.96 9.88
C LYS A 172 2.87 4.40 8.75
N ILE A 173 3.18 3.11 8.81
CA ILE A 173 3.92 2.36 7.79
C ILE A 173 2.94 1.55 6.95
N VAL A 174 3.14 1.56 5.64
CA VAL A 174 2.73 0.45 4.78
C VAL A 174 3.82 -0.60 4.84
N PHE A 175 3.49 -1.78 5.31
CA PHE A 175 4.39 -2.93 5.20
C PHE A 175 4.06 -3.69 3.92
N ASP A 176 4.83 -3.47 2.87
CA ASP A 176 4.67 -4.22 1.62
C ASP A 176 5.59 -5.45 1.63
N THR A 177 4.99 -6.64 1.48
CA THR A 177 5.72 -7.94 1.55
C THR A 177 6.72 -8.10 0.41
N PHE A 178 6.46 -7.55 -0.78
CA PHE A 178 7.38 -7.55 -1.89
C PHE A 178 8.55 -6.62 -1.61
N HIS A 179 8.28 -5.37 -1.29
CA HIS A 179 9.32 -4.37 -1.04
C HIS A 179 10.19 -4.73 0.16
N HIS A 180 9.62 -5.31 1.21
CA HIS A 180 10.42 -5.81 2.33
C HIS A 180 11.33 -6.96 1.89
N ALA A 181 10.84 -7.91 1.09
CA ALA A 181 11.62 -9.07 0.67
C ALA A 181 12.81 -8.72 -0.24
N ILE A 182 12.67 -7.66 -1.07
CA ILE A 182 13.76 -7.19 -1.95
C ILE A 182 14.59 -6.05 -1.33
N GLY A 183 14.13 -5.50 -0.21
CA GLY A 183 14.74 -4.38 0.50
C GLY A 183 15.90 -4.79 1.42
N PRO A 184 16.48 -3.84 2.14
CA PRO A 184 17.64 -4.06 3.00
C PRO A 184 17.31 -4.66 4.37
N ASP A 185 16.04 -4.72 4.75
CA ASP A 185 15.62 -5.27 6.04
C ASP A 185 15.35 -6.77 5.92
N ASN A 186 15.65 -7.52 6.98
CA ASN A 186 15.34 -8.94 7.06
C ASN A 186 14.42 -9.22 8.27
N LEU A 187 13.89 -10.45 8.36
CA LEU A 187 12.99 -10.83 9.44
C LEU A 187 13.63 -10.75 10.84
N GLU A 188 14.93 -10.91 10.96
CA GLU A 188 15.65 -10.78 12.23
C GLU A 188 15.66 -9.31 12.69
N LYS A 189 15.97 -8.39 11.78
CA LYS A 189 15.92 -6.95 12.04
C LYS A 189 14.51 -6.49 12.39
N LEU A 190 13.48 -7.02 11.69
CA LEU A 190 12.09 -6.74 12.07
C LEU A 190 11.78 -7.19 13.50
N ARG A 191 12.19 -8.40 13.90
CA ARG A 191 11.93 -8.92 15.27
C ARG A 191 12.51 -8.04 16.36
N ASN A 192 13.63 -7.40 16.09
CA ASN A 192 14.36 -6.61 17.08
C ASN A 192 13.94 -5.14 17.10
N GLU A 193 13.49 -4.59 15.99
CA GLU A 193 13.36 -3.14 15.84
C GLU A 193 11.96 -2.67 15.38
N TYR A 194 11.12 -3.58 14.83
CA TYR A 194 9.84 -3.19 14.26
C TYR A 194 8.78 -2.94 15.34
N ASP A 195 8.10 -1.80 15.24
CA ASP A 195 7.00 -1.42 16.12
C ASP A 195 5.66 -1.66 15.43
N MET A 196 4.93 -2.68 15.86
CA MET A 196 3.63 -3.07 15.31
C MET A 196 2.59 -1.94 15.36
N ASN A 197 2.67 -1.05 16.34
CA ASN A 197 1.74 0.08 16.49
C ASN A 197 1.88 1.10 15.37
N LEU A 198 3.00 1.10 14.66
CA LEU A 198 3.20 1.94 13.48
C LEU A 198 2.69 1.32 12.18
N THR A 199 2.20 0.08 12.17
CA THR A 199 1.64 -0.53 10.97
C THR A 199 0.26 0.05 10.67
N GLY A 200 0.12 0.72 9.52
CA GLY A 200 -1.17 1.22 9.02
C GLY A 200 -1.90 0.17 8.19
N ILE A 201 -1.20 -0.42 7.23
CA ILE A 201 -1.72 -1.44 6.31
C ILE A 201 -0.58 -2.36 5.87
N ILE A 202 -0.91 -3.60 5.52
CA ILE A 202 0.01 -4.53 4.85
C ILE A 202 -0.39 -4.61 3.37
N HIS A 203 0.53 -4.29 2.45
CA HIS A 203 0.40 -4.62 1.04
C HIS A 203 0.94 -6.03 0.79
N LEU A 204 0.15 -6.82 0.10
CA LEU A 204 0.40 -8.24 -0.05
C LEU A 204 0.44 -8.65 -1.51
N SER A 205 1.56 -9.20 -1.91
CA SER A 205 1.74 -9.87 -3.19
C SER A 205 2.69 -11.05 -3.06
N ALA A 206 2.74 -11.89 -4.09
CA ALA A 206 3.62 -13.04 -4.21
C ALA A 206 4.45 -12.92 -5.49
N VAL A 207 5.57 -13.64 -5.56
CA VAL A 207 6.36 -13.78 -6.79
C VAL A 207 6.68 -15.25 -7.01
N THR A 208 6.36 -15.78 -8.19
CA THR A 208 6.57 -17.20 -8.53
C THR A 208 7.76 -17.45 -9.44
N VAL A 209 8.24 -16.42 -10.13
CA VAL A 209 9.43 -16.52 -10.99
C VAL A 209 10.70 -16.67 -10.14
N ASP A 210 11.65 -17.45 -10.63
CA ASP A 210 12.92 -17.72 -9.95
C ASP A 210 13.99 -16.80 -10.52
N LEU A 211 14.13 -15.63 -9.93
CA LEU A 211 15.09 -14.60 -10.29
C LEU A 211 15.88 -14.19 -9.06
N SER A 212 17.00 -13.49 -9.25
CA SER A 212 17.68 -12.83 -8.15
C SER A 212 16.81 -11.68 -7.61
N THR A 213 17.03 -11.31 -6.36
CA THR A 213 16.25 -10.23 -5.68
C THR A 213 16.34 -8.90 -6.42
N GLU A 214 17.45 -8.66 -7.11
CA GLU A 214 17.71 -7.42 -7.86
C GLU A 214 16.98 -7.36 -9.20
N GLU A 215 16.57 -8.50 -9.74
CA GLU A 215 15.87 -8.62 -11.02
C GLU A 215 14.34 -8.55 -10.86
N TYR A 216 13.83 -8.66 -9.63
CA TYR A 216 12.40 -8.54 -9.39
C TYR A 216 11.90 -7.13 -9.71
N LYS A 217 10.71 -7.08 -10.35
CA LYS A 217 10.00 -5.87 -10.73
C LYS A 217 8.53 -5.99 -10.31
N ASP A 218 7.81 -4.87 -10.31
CA ASP A 218 6.39 -4.86 -10.01
C ASP A 218 5.59 -5.83 -10.90
N GLU A 219 5.91 -5.96 -12.18
CA GLU A 219 5.25 -6.88 -13.11
C GLU A 219 5.31 -8.37 -12.71
N HIS A 220 6.18 -8.76 -11.77
CA HIS A 220 6.26 -10.12 -11.24
C HIS A 220 5.33 -10.36 -10.05
N ARG A 221 4.72 -9.31 -9.51
CA ARG A 221 3.86 -9.37 -8.32
C ARG A 221 2.50 -9.96 -8.65
N ASN A 222 2.23 -11.18 -8.18
CA ASN A 222 0.98 -11.91 -8.33
C ASN A 222 0.38 -12.30 -6.96
N ILE A 223 -0.56 -13.27 -6.92
CA ILE A 223 -1.22 -13.76 -5.70
C ILE A 223 -1.14 -15.29 -5.55
N ASP A 224 -0.16 -15.94 -6.14
CA ASP A 224 0.10 -17.37 -5.92
C ASP A 224 1.02 -17.59 -4.72
N PHE A 225 0.45 -17.73 -3.53
CA PHE A 225 1.19 -17.91 -2.29
C PHE A 225 1.68 -19.34 -2.04
N ILE A 226 1.36 -20.30 -2.90
CA ILE A 226 1.86 -21.69 -2.80
C ILE A 226 3.32 -21.74 -3.27
N ASN A 227 3.59 -21.08 -4.40
CA ASN A 227 4.90 -21.09 -5.06
C ASN A 227 5.70 -19.81 -4.79
N ASP A 228 5.29 -19.03 -3.82
CA ASP A 228 5.84 -17.69 -3.53
C ASP A 228 7.31 -17.73 -3.08
N LYS A 229 8.17 -17.08 -3.84
CA LYS A 229 9.61 -16.93 -3.58
C LYS A 229 9.92 -15.92 -2.48
N LEU A 230 9.01 -14.97 -2.24
CA LEU A 230 9.17 -13.91 -1.24
C LEU A 230 8.87 -14.39 0.18
N LYS A 231 8.25 -15.58 0.31
CA LYS A 231 7.78 -16.10 1.61
C LYS A 231 6.81 -15.15 2.30
N SER A 232 5.93 -14.50 1.54
CA SER A 232 4.97 -13.50 2.04
C SER A 232 4.06 -14.06 3.14
N LYS A 233 3.69 -15.34 3.06
CA LYS A 233 2.96 -16.01 4.13
C LYS A 233 3.73 -16.00 5.46
N LYS A 234 5.06 -16.23 5.46
CA LYS A 234 5.89 -16.17 6.68
C LYS A 234 5.99 -14.74 7.23
N GLN A 235 6.00 -13.76 6.35
CA GLN A 235 5.94 -12.36 6.75
C GLN A 235 4.61 -12.05 7.45
N LEU A 236 3.48 -12.51 6.89
CA LEU A 236 2.17 -12.37 7.54
C LEU A 236 2.07 -13.12 8.87
N GLU A 237 2.64 -14.33 8.98
CA GLU A 237 2.71 -15.08 10.24
C GLU A 237 3.47 -14.30 11.32
N TYR A 238 4.52 -13.57 10.95
CA TYR A 238 5.23 -12.68 11.88
C TYR A 238 4.28 -11.61 12.44
N PHE A 239 3.49 -10.94 11.59
CA PHE A 239 2.52 -9.92 12.02
C PHE A 239 1.40 -10.52 12.89
N ALA A 240 0.86 -11.68 12.50
CA ALA A 240 -0.17 -12.37 13.26
C ALA A 240 0.31 -12.79 14.66
N ASN A 241 1.57 -13.21 14.78
CA ASN A 241 2.18 -13.63 16.04
C ASN A 241 2.58 -12.45 16.94
N ASN A 242 2.52 -11.23 16.44
CA ASN A 242 2.79 -10.00 17.19
C ASN A 242 1.54 -9.09 17.25
N ASP A 243 0.37 -9.71 17.32
CA ASP A 243 -0.93 -9.10 17.60
C ASP A 243 -1.39 -8.04 16.56
N TYR A 244 -0.80 -8.02 15.37
CA TYR A 244 -1.36 -7.19 14.31
C TYR A 244 -2.70 -7.77 13.85
N ASN A 245 -3.73 -6.95 13.89
CA ASN A 245 -5.10 -7.30 13.51
C ASN A 245 -5.70 -6.29 12.51
N GLY A 246 -4.84 -5.59 11.78
CA GLY A 246 -5.23 -4.55 10.83
C GLY A 246 -5.54 -5.08 9.43
N ILE A 247 -5.43 -4.19 8.47
CA ILE A 247 -5.81 -4.38 7.07
C ILE A 247 -4.68 -5.04 6.30
N ILE A 248 -5.01 -6.03 5.47
CA ILE A 248 -4.12 -6.69 4.51
C ILE A 248 -4.72 -6.49 3.12
N SER A 249 -4.08 -5.74 2.26
CA SER A 249 -4.60 -5.42 0.94
C SER A 249 -3.78 -6.11 -0.14
N PHE A 250 -4.43 -6.85 -1.03
CA PHE A 250 -3.79 -7.42 -2.21
C PHE A 250 -3.39 -6.32 -3.19
N GLU A 251 -2.10 -6.24 -3.49
CA GLU A 251 -1.53 -5.27 -4.43
C GLU A 251 -0.62 -5.96 -5.47
N PRO A 252 -1.17 -6.81 -6.33
CA PRO A 252 -0.44 -7.44 -7.42
C PRO A 252 -0.41 -6.57 -8.66
N PHE A 253 0.71 -6.64 -9.43
CA PHE A 253 0.89 -5.90 -10.67
C PHE A 253 1.04 -6.82 -11.89
N ALA A 254 1.02 -8.14 -11.73
CA ALA A 254 1.20 -9.09 -12.81
C ALA A 254 0.08 -8.98 -13.86
N ARG A 255 0.46 -8.81 -15.12
CA ARG A 255 -0.48 -8.58 -16.23
C ARG A 255 -1.41 -9.76 -16.47
N ASP A 256 -0.89 -10.98 -16.38
CA ASP A 256 -1.68 -12.21 -16.52
C ASP A 256 -2.82 -12.30 -15.50
N LEU A 257 -2.65 -11.72 -14.31
CA LEU A 257 -3.71 -11.60 -13.32
C LEU A 257 -4.69 -10.48 -13.65
N GLN A 258 -4.19 -9.32 -14.08
CA GLN A 258 -4.99 -8.14 -14.41
C GLN A 258 -5.87 -8.31 -15.65
N GLU A 259 -5.50 -9.24 -16.55
CA GLU A 259 -6.22 -9.56 -17.78
C GLU A 259 -7.26 -10.67 -17.62
N LEU A 260 -7.36 -11.29 -16.43
CA LEU A 260 -8.37 -12.30 -16.14
C LEU A 260 -9.80 -11.73 -16.22
N ASN A 261 -10.73 -12.55 -16.69
CA ASN A 261 -12.14 -12.21 -16.55
C ASN A 261 -12.58 -12.24 -15.07
N LYS A 262 -13.72 -11.63 -14.77
CA LYS A 262 -14.21 -11.45 -13.39
C LYS A 262 -14.33 -12.78 -12.63
N GLY A 263 -14.80 -13.84 -13.28
CA GLY A 263 -14.97 -15.16 -12.65
C GLY A 263 -13.63 -15.80 -12.29
N GLU A 264 -12.68 -15.76 -13.20
CA GLU A 264 -11.31 -16.26 -12.99
C GLU A 264 -10.58 -15.48 -11.91
N LEU A 265 -10.60 -14.15 -11.98
CA LEU A 265 -9.97 -13.29 -10.97
C LEU A 265 -10.55 -13.55 -9.58
N LYS A 266 -11.88 -13.61 -9.47
CA LYS A 266 -12.58 -13.94 -8.21
C LYS A 266 -12.12 -15.30 -7.65
N ASN A 267 -12.01 -16.33 -8.50
CA ASN A 267 -11.53 -17.65 -8.09
C ASN A 267 -10.06 -17.59 -7.62
N ARG A 268 -9.19 -16.88 -8.32
CA ARG A 268 -7.77 -16.72 -7.94
C ARG A 268 -7.64 -16.02 -6.58
N ILE A 269 -8.39 -14.95 -6.33
CA ILE A 269 -8.37 -14.24 -5.04
C ILE A 269 -8.90 -15.16 -3.92
N ASN A 270 -9.99 -15.90 -4.17
CA ASN A 270 -10.50 -16.85 -3.17
C ASN A 270 -9.50 -17.95 -2.83
N MET A 271 -8.77 -18.48 -3.81
CA MET A 271 -7.70 -19.47 -3.58
C MET A 271 -6.55 -18.83 -2.79
N ALA A 272 -6.15 -17.62 -3.13
CA ALA A 272 -5.12 -16.88 -2.42
C ALA A 272 -5.46 -16.73 -0.93
N ILE A 273 -6.68 -16.27 -0.62
CA ILE A 273 -7.15 -16.13 0.77
C ILE A 273 -7.14 -17.47 1.50
N LYS A 274 -7.64 -18.54 0.88
CA LYS A 274 -7.64 -19.88 1.49
C LYS A 274 -6.25 -20.40 1.83
N ASN A 275 -5.23 -20.03 1.04
CA ASN A 275 -3.84 -20.42 1.29
C ASN A 275 -3.19 -19.64 2.43
N LEU A 276 -3.70 -18.45 2.73
CA LEU A 276 -3.16 -17.55 3.74
C LEU A 276 -3.80 -17.72 5.11
N ILE A 277 -5.08 -18.09 5.15
CA ILE A 277 -5.82 -18.30 6.40
C ILE A 277 -5.89 -19.80 6.68
N PRO A 278 -5.71 -20.26 7.94
CA PRO A 278 -5.98 -21.64 8.32
C PRO A 278 -7.43 -22.00 7.96
N ILE A 279 -7.63 -23.22 7.46
CA ILE A 279 -8.97 -23.77 7.27
C ILE A 279 -9.53 -24.01 8.68
N GLU A 280 -10.61 -23.32 9.03
CA GLU A 280 -11.39 -23.64 10.22
C GLU A 280 -12.09 -25.00 10.04
#